data_0f76fcd26a8a9dfd3f93b4667bdea511
#
_entry.id   0f76fcd26a8a9dfd3f93b4667bdea511
#
_cell.length_a   1.000
_cell.length_b   1.000
_cell.length_c   1.000
_cell.angle_alpha   90.00
_cell.angle_beta   90.00
_cell.angle_gamma   90.00
#
_symmetry.space_group_name_H-M   'P 1'
#
loop_
_entity.id
_entity.type
_entity.pdbx_description
1 polymer ?
#
loop_
_entity_poly.entity_id
_entity_poly.type
_entity_poly.pdbx_seq_one_letter_code
_entity_poly.pdbx_strand_id
1 'polypeptide(L)'
;MSYANRPLNRQDYKTLTLAALGGALEFYDFIIFVFFAAVVGELFFPADIPEWLRQVQTFGIFAAGYLARPLGGIIMAHFGDLVGRKKMFTLSILLMALPTLAIGLLPTYSSVGIIAPLLLLLMRILQGAAIGGEVPGAWVFVAEHVPEKRIGIACGTLTAGLTVGILLGSVVATLINTSLTPQGIHDGGWRIPFLLGGVFGLIAMYLRRWLQETPIFLRCSSAKRWRRSCR
;
A
#
# COMPACT_ATOMS: atom_id res chain seq x y z
N MET A 1 -3.08 -13.69 35.37
CA MET A 1 -1.97 -12.86 34.83
C MET A 1 -2.59 -11.64 34.17
N SER A 2 -2.12 -10.44 34.49
CA SER A 2 -2.60 -9.20 33.83
C SER A 2 -2.33 -9.29 32.33
N TYR A 3 -3.25 -8.83 31.48
CA TYR A 3 -3.12 -8.75 30.03
C TYR A 3 -1.80 -8.09 29.59
N ALA A 4 -1.32 -7.14 30.37
CA ALA A 4 -0.08 -6.39 30.13
C ALA A 4 1.21 -7.25 30.14
N ASN A 5 1.22 -8.44 30.72
CA ASN A 5 2.42 -9.26 30.94
C ASN A 5 2.41 -10.62 30.21
N ARG A 6 1.39 -10.93 29.40
CA ARG A 6 1.36 -12.21 28.69
C ARG A 6 2.43 -12.28 27.59
N PRO A 7 3.02 -13.46 27.30
CA PRO A 7 3.84 -13.64 26.10
C PRO A 7 2.99 -13.54 24.84
N LEU A 8 3.62 -13.19 23.71
CA LEU A 8 2.96 -13.23 22.42
C LEU A 8 2.59 -14.68 22.07
N ASN A 9 1.38 -14.86 21.60
CA ASN A 9 0.88 -16.16 21.16
C ASN A 9 0.91 -16.27 19.62
N ARG A 10 0.60 -17.46 19.10
CA ARG A 10 0.58 -17.72 17.65
C ARG A 10 -0.38 -16.79 16.89
N GLN A 11 -1.49 -16.40 17.53
CA GLN A 11 -2.46 -15.48 16.93
C GLN A 11 -1.90 -14.05 16.83
N ASP A 12 -1.12 -13.60 17.82
CA ASP A 12 -0.46 -12.31 17.77
C ASP A 12 0.54 -12.26 16.62
N TYR A 13 1.40 -13.28 16.45
CA TYR A 13 2.34 -13.37 15.33
C TYR A 13 1.62 -13.37 13.97
N LYS A 14 0.51 -14.11 13.86
CA LYS A 14 -0.31 -14.09 12.65
C LYS A 14 -0.84 -12.69 12.34
N THR A 15 -1.34 -12.00 13.36
CA THR A 15 -1.84 -10.62 13.24
C THR A 15 -0.73 -9.66 12.80
N LEU A 16 0.46 -9.75 13.41
CA LEU A 16 1.63 -8.94 13.06
C LEU A 16 2.05 -9.16 11.61
N THR A 17 2.16 -10.41 11.17
CA THR A 17 2.57 -10.75 9.80
C THR A 17 1.55 -10.23 8.78
N LEU A 18 0.26 -10.45 9.02
CA LEU A 18 -0.80 -9.97 8.12
C LEU A 18 -0.87 -8.44 8.08
N ALA A 19 -0.60 -7.77 9.20
CA ALA A 19 -0.53 -6.31 9.24
C ALA A 19 0.69 -5.78 8.45
N ALA A 20 1.84 -6.46 8.53
CA ALA A 20 3.06 -6.06 7.84
C ALA A 20 2.96 -6.15 6.30
N LEU A 21 2.06 -6.97 5.76
CA LEU A 21 1.89 -7.14 4.31
C LEU A 21 1.56 -5.83 3.58
N GLY A 22 0.77 -4.94 4.18
CA GLY A 22 0.43 -3.65 3.57
C GLY A 22 1.64 -2.74 3.44
N GLY A 23 2.44 -2.63 4.48
CA GLY A 23 3.67 -1.87 4.44
C GLY A 23 4.70 -2.43 3.45
N ALA A 24 4.81 -3.76 3.37
CA ALA A 24 5.64 -4.41 2.36
C ALA A 24 5.18 -4.07 0.94
N LEU A 25 3.88 -4.09 0.67
CA LEU A 25 3.33 -3.75 -0.64
C LEU A 25 3.55 -2.27 -0.99
N GLU A 26 3.41 -1.36 -0.02
CA GLU A 26 3.69 0.06 -0.21
C GLU A 26 5.13 0.30 -0.69
N PHE A 27 6.10 -0.27 0.02
CA PHE A 27 7.51 -0.07 -0.33
C PHE A 27 7.92 -0.85 -1.59
N TYR A 28 7.29 -1.99 -1.87
CA TYR A 28 7.44 -2.66 -3.15
C TYR A 28 7.04 -1.75 -4.31
N ASP A 29 5.85 -1.16 -4.26
CA ASP A 29 5.35 -0.26 -5.29
C ASP A 29 6.23 1.00 -5.46
N PHE A 30 6.68 1.57 -4.34
CA PHE A 30 7.63 2.68 -4.35
C PHE A 30 8.91 2.34 -5.11
N ILE A 31 9.55 1.23 -4.77
CA ILE A 31 10.82 0.79 -5.38
C ILE A 31 10.62 0.46 -6.87
N ILE A 32 9.57 -0.25 -7.23
CA ILE A 32 9.27 -0.57 -8.62
C ILE A 32 9.09 0.69 -9.46
N PHE A 33 8.35 1.66 -8.96
CA PHE A 33 8.15 2.92 -9.68
C PHE A 33 9.48 3.67 -9.90
N VAL A 34 10.33 3.73 -8.88
CA VAL A 34 11.64 4.39 -8.98
C VAL A 34 12.54 3.68 -10.02
N PHE A 35 12.61 2.35 -10.01
CA PHE A 35 13.42 1.60 -10.96
C PHE A 35 12.93 1.73 -12.41
N PHE A 36 11.64 1.83 -12.62
CA PHE A 36 11.04 1.93 -13.95
C PHE A 36 10.62 3.36 -14.33
N ALA A 37 11.00 4.38 -13.54
CA ALA A 37 10.61 5.78 -13.78
C ALA A 37 11.01 6.30 -15.16
N ALA A 38 12.19 5.95 -15.65
CA ALA A 38 12.65 6.34 -16.99
C ALA A 38 11.76 5.73 -18.07
N VAL A 39 11.49 4.41 -17.99
CA VAL A 39 10.65 3.70 -18.96
C VAL A 39 9.20 4.22 -18.92
N VAL A 40 8.67 4.47 -17.74
CA VAL A 40 7.33 5.07 -17.56
C VAL A 40 7.29 6.46 -18.18
N GLY A 41 8.32 7.29 -17.98
CA GLY A 41 8.44 8.60 -18.58
C GLY A 41 8.43 8.55 -20.11
N GLU A 42 9.15 7.62 -20.73
CA GLU A 42 9.18 7.45 -22.19
C GLU A 42 7.84 6.97 -22.76
N LEU A 43 7.12 6.13 -22.03
CA LEU A 43 5.87 5.54 -22.49
C LEU A 43 4.63 6.41 -22.27
N PHE A 44 4.62 7.23 -21.23
CA PHE A 44 3.44 8.00 -20.81
C PHE A 44 3.48 9.46 -21.22
N PHE A 45 4.61 9.96 -21.73
CA PHE A 45 4.75 11.36 -22.18
C PHE A 45 5.15 11.44 -23.66
N PRO A 46 4.91 12.61 -24.31
CA PRO A 46 5.29 12.81 -25.72
C PRO A 46 6.79 12.62 -25.95
N ALA A 47 7.15 12.07 -27.11
CA ALA A 47 8.54 11.83 -27.48
C ALA A 47 9.32 13.11 -27.81
N ASP A 48 8.63 14.17 -28.18
CA ASP A 48 9.16 15.47 -28.66
C ASP A 48 9.54 16.43 -27.51
N ILE A 49 9.25 16.10 -26.27
CA ILE A 49 9.67 16.89 -25.10
C ILE A 49 11.09 16.53 -24.67
N PRO A 50 11.87 17.48 -24.12
CA PRO A 50 13.19 17.22 -23.58
C PRO A 50 13.16 16.15 -22.47
N GLU A 51 14.19 15.34 -22.38
CA GLU A 51 14.28 14.25 -21.39
C GLU A 51 14.16 14.76 -19.95
N TRP A 52 14.80 15.87 -19.61
CA TRP A 52 14.70 16.47 -18.28
C TRP A 52 13.26 16.85 -17.92
N LEU A 53 12.46 17.36 -18.87
CA LEU A 53 11.07 17.73 -18.65
C LEU A 53 10.21 16.47 -18.44
N ARG A 54 10.48 15.43 -19.19
CA ARG A 54 9.82 14.11 -19.05
C ARG A 54 10.06 13.52 -17.66
N GLN A 55 11.31 13.57 -17.18
CA GLN A 55 11.66 13.14 -15.84
C GLN A 55 10.96 13.97 -14.75
N VAL A 56 10.96 15.30 -14.90
CA VAL A 56 10.25 16.20 -13.95
C VAL A 56 8.76 15.87 -13.89
N GLN A 57 8.12 15.62 -15.03
CA GLN A 57 6.71 15.25 -15.07
C GLN A 57 6.45 13.88 -14.43
N THR A 58 7.30 12.89 -14.68
CA THR A 58 7.20 11.54 -14.08
C THR A 58 7.33 11.59 -12.57
N PHE A 59 8.33 12.28 -12.05
CA PHE A 59 8.50 12.47 -10.62
C PHE A 59 7.44 13.39 -10.01
N GLY A 60 6.91 14.34 -10.78
CA GLY A 60 5.77 15.17 -10.39
C GLY A 60 4.50 14.34 -10.14
N ILE A 61 4.20 13.38 -11.00
CA ILE A 61 3.09 12.42 -10.80
C ILE A 61 3.32 11.59 -9.54
N PHE A 62 4.53 11.12 -9.32
CA PHE A 62 4.89 10.41 -8.11
C PHE A 62 4.71 11.27 -6.85
N ALA A 63 5.18 12.52 -6.88
CA ALA A 63 5.01 13.48 -5.79
C ALA A 63 3.54 13.79 -5.50
N ALA A 64 2.68 13.86 -6.51
CA ALA A 64 1.25 14.04 -6.33
C ALA A 64 0.62 12.91 -5.50
N GLY A 65 1.04 11.67 -5.69
CA GLY A 65 0.66 10.54 -4.85
C GLY A 65 1.05 10.74 -3.38
N TYR A 66 2.25 11.25 -3.13
CA TYR A 66 2.70 11.58 -1.77
C TYR A 66 1.90 12.70 -1.12
N LEU A 67 1.55 13.75 -1.88
CA LEU A 67 0.74 14.87 -1.38
C LEU A 67 -0.70 14.43 -1.03
N ALA A 68 -1.20 13.37 -1.65
CA ALA A 68 -2.50 12.80 -1.33
C ALA A 68 -2.52 12.01 0.01
N ARG A 69 -1.37 11.61 0.55
CA ARG A 69 -1.27 10.79 1.78
C ARG A 69 -1.90 11.44 3.02
N PRO A 70 -1.63 12.71 3.36
CA PRO A 70 -2.23 13.33 4.54
C PRO A 70 -3.75 13.35 4.48
N LEU A 71 -4.31 13.68 3.33
CA LEU A 71 -5.76 13.71 3.11
C LEU A 71 -6.37 12.31 3.26
N GLY A 72 -5.76 11.32 2.62
CA GLY A 72 -6.17 9.92 2.74
C GLY A 72 -6.07 9.41 4.17
N GLY A 73 -5.02 9.77 4.89
CA GLY A 73 -4.83 9.41 6.29
C GLY A 73 -5.94 9.94 7.20
N ILE A 74 -6.34 11.19 7.03
CA ILE A 74 -7.45 11.81 7.79
C ILE A 74 -8.77 11.09 7.48
N ILE A 75 -9.06 10.84 6.21
CA ILE A 75 -10.29 10.15 5.78
C ILE A 75 -10.33 8.73 6.35
N MET A 76 -9.25 7.97 6.18
CA MET A 76 -9.17 6.58 6.64
C MET A 76 -9.24 6.46 8.16
N ALA A 77 -8.60 7.37 8.92
CA ALA A 77 -8.66 7.38 10.36
C ALA A 77 -10.10 7.67 10.85
N HIS A 78 -10.76 8.67 10.27
CA HIS A 78 -12.14 9.01 10.63
C HIS A 78 -13.10 7.85 10.41
N PHE A 79 -13.06 7.22 9.25
CA PHE A 79 -13.92 6.06 8.96
C PHE A 79 -13.51 4.83 9.76
N GLY A 80 -12.23 4.65 10.07
CA GLY A 80 -11.74 3.57 10.93
C GLY A 80 -12.37 3.58 12.32
N ASP A 81 -12.52 4.78 12.89
CA ASP A 81 -13.17 4.96 14.20
C ASP A 81 -14.70 4.79 14.16
N LEU A 82 -15.33 5.00 13.02
CA LEU A 82 -16.78 4.86 12.83
C LEU A 82 -17.22 3.44 12.46
N VAL A 83 -16.55 2.83 11.49
CA VAL A 83 -16.98 1.58 10.84
C VAL A 83 -16.25 0.35 11.38
N GLY A 84 -15.08 0.54 11.97
CA GLY A 84 -14.21 -0.52 12.49
C GLY A 84 -12.84 -0.51 11.83
N ARG A 85 -11.82 -0.69 12.63
CA ARG A 85 -10.42 -0.61 12.19
C ARG A 85 -10.06 -1.71 11.22
N LYS A 86 -10.52 -2.95 11.48
CA LYS A 86 -10.31 -4.08 10.57
C LYS A 86 -10.84 -3.84 9.17
N LYS A 87 -12.06 -3.29 9.05
CA LYS A 87 -12.70 -3.04 7.75
C LYS A 87 -11.93 -1.99 6.95
N MET A 88 -11.58 -0.88 7.60
CA MET A 88 -10.81 0.18 6.96
C MET A 88 -9.40 -0.26 6.60
N PHE A 89 -8.76 -1.05 7.46
CA PHE A 89 -7.45 -1.61 7.24
C PHE A 89 -7.42 -2.64 6.08
N THR A 90 -8.49 -3.37 5.87
CA THR A 90 -8.63 -4.26 4.70
C THR A 90 -8.96 -3.47 3.44
N LEU A 91 -9.78 -2.41 3.56
CA LEU A 91 -10.12 -1.55 2.43
C LEU A 91 -8.90 -0.77 1.91
N SER A 92 -8.02 -0.30 2.80
CA SER A 92 -6.83 0.45 2.39
C SER A 92 -5.90 -0.37 1.49
N ILE A 93 -5.68 -1.65 1.81
CA ILE A 93 -4.86 -2.50 0.96
C ILE A 93 -5.53 -2.81 -0.38
N LEU A 94 -6.84 -2.93 -0.43
CA LEU A 94 -7.58 -3.08 -1.68
C LEU A 94 -7.45 -1.83 -2.57
N LEU A 95 -7.64 -0.64 -1.98
CA LEU A 95 -7.50 0.63 -2.68
C LEU A 95 -6.06 0.94 -3.10
N MET A 96 -5.08 0.24 -2.55
CA MET A 96 -3.69 0.29 -2.98
C MET A 96 -3.40 -0.75 -4.09
N ALA A 97 -3.91 -1.96 -3.95
CA ALA A 97 -3.68 -3.06 -4.88
C ALA A 97 -4.35 -2.86 -6.25
N LEU A 98 -5.59 -2.37 -6.27
CA LEU A 98 -6.32 -2.15 -7.52
C LEU A 98 -5.66 -1.09 -8.42
N PRO A 99 -5.26 0.10 -7.94
CA PRO A 99 -4.51 1.04 -8.76
C PRO A 99 -3.14 0.50 -9.22
N THR A 100 -2.43 -0.26 -8.39
CA THR A 100 -1.16 -0.89 -8.79
C THR A 100 -1.38 -1.85 -9.96
N LEU A 101 -2.40 -2.70 -9.88
CA LEU A 101 -2.78 -3.58 -10.97
C LEU A 101 -3.19 -2.78 -12.22
N ALA A 102 -3.99 -1.73 -12.04
CA ALA A 102 -4.45 -0.87 -13.12
C ALA A 102 -3.28 -0.17 -13.84
N ILE A 103 -2.25 0.30 -13.12
CA ILE A 103 -1.05 0.90 -13.73
C ILE A 103 -0.38 -0.08 -14.69
N GLY A 104 -0.28 -1.37 -14.32
CA GLY A 104 0.25 -2.41 -15.19
C GLY A 104 -0.58 -2.65 -16.46
N LEU A 105 -1.84 -2.25 -16.47
CA LEU A 105 -2.78 -2.42 -17.59
C LEU A 105 -3.04 -1.12 -18.37
N LEU A 106 -2.51 0.03 -17.92
CA LEU A 106 -2.74 1.32 -18.57
C LEU A 106 -2.21 1.34 -20.00
N PRO A 107 -2.97 1.95 -20.93
CA PRO A 107 -2.48 2.24 -22.28
C PRO A 107 -1.37 3.30 -22.24
N THR A 108 -0.46 3.25 -23.20
CA THR A 108 0.63 4.22 -23.35
C THR A 108 0.19 5.49 -24.08
N TYR A 109 1.03 6.52 -24.07
CA TYR A 109 0.77 7.78 -24.78
C TYR A 109 0.52 7.56 -26.28
N SER A 110 1.23 6.64 -26.91
CA SER A 110 1.06 6.31 -28.34
C SER A 110 -0.34 5.77 -28.68
N SER A 111 -1.05 5.21 -27.70
CA SER A 111 -2.39 4.65 -27.89
C SER A 111 -3.51 5.63 -27.62
N VAL A 112 -3.41 6.43 -26.56
CA VAL A 112 -4.51 7.29 -26.05
C VAL A 112 -4.11 8.75 -25.83
N GLY A 113 -2.88 9.14 -26.18
CA GLY A 113 -2.39 10.51 -26.07
C GLY A 113 -2.35 11.02 -24.63
N ILE A 114 -2.82 12.25 -24.41
CA ILE A 114 -2.79 12.94 -23.11
C ILE A 114 -3.56 12.22 -22.00
N ILE A 115 -4.47 11.31 -22.34
CA ILE A 115 -5.23 10.54 -21.36
C ILE A 115 -4.32 9.59 -20.59
N ALA A 116 -3.24 9.08 -21.19
CA ALA A 116 -2.31 8.16 -20.53
C ALA A 116 -1.66 8.76 -19.27
N PRO A 117 -0.99 9.94 -19.30
CA PRO A 117 -0.43 10.54 -18.09
C PRO A 117 -1.50 10.96 -17.09
N LEU A 118 -2.69 11.36 -17.53
CA LEU A 118 -3.81 11.69 -16.63
C LEU A 118 -4.32 10.48 -15.89
N LEU A 119 -4.45 9.33 -16.54
CA LEU A 119 -4.81 8.07 -15.88
C LEU A 119 -3.72 7.62 -14.89
N LEU A 120 -2.46 7.74 -15.26
CA LEU A 120 -1.35 7.44 -14.35
C LEU A 120 -1.38 8.34 -13.11
N LEU A 121 -1.60 9.64 -13.30
CA LEU A 121 -1.75 10.60 -12.19
C LEU A 121 -2.92 10.22 -11.28
N LEU A 122 -4.09 9.89 -11.83
CA LEU A 122 -5.25 9.47 -11.06
C LEU A 122 -4.95 8.22 -10.23
N MET A 123 -4.34 7.21 -10.84
CA MET A 123 -3.96 5.98 -10.12
C MET A 123 -2.99 6.27 -8.99
N ARG A 124 -2.02 7.16 -9.19
CA ARG A 124 -1.05 7.56 -8.15
C ARG A 124 -1.69 8.34 -7.01
N ILE A 125 -2.64 9.20 -7.28
CA ILE A 125 -3.41 9.91 -6.25
C ILE A 125 -4.23 8.92 -5.42
N LEU A 126 -4.93 7.98 -6.05
CA LEU A 126 -5.70 6.95 -5.36
C LEU A 126 -4.82 6.05 -4.48
N GLN A 127 -3.68 5.61 -4.97
CA GLN A 127 -2.69 4.86 -4.18
C GLN A 127 -2.20 5.69 -2.99
N GLY A 128 -1.81 6.95 -3.20
CA GLY A 128 -1.32 7.83 -2.15
C GLY A 128 -2.35 8.05 -1.05
N ALA A 129 -3.60 8.26 -1.40
CA ALA A 129 -4.69 8.39 -0.43
C ALA A 129 -4.90 7.10 0.37
N ALA A 130 -4.84 5.93 -0.26
CA ALA A 130 -4.97 4.64 0.41
C ALA A 130 -3.79 4.39 1.37
N ILE A 131 -2.57 4.63 0.92
CA ILE A 131 -1.33 4.47 1.68
C ILE A 131 -1.30 5.37 2.92
N GLY A 132 -1.84 6.59 2.83
CA GLY A 132 -1.87 7.54 3.94
C GLY A 132 -2.53 7.00 5.21
N GLY A 133 -3.49 6.08 5.07
CA GLY A 133 -4.14 5.40 6.19
C GLY A 133 -3.54 4.05 6.56
N GLU A 134 -2.79 3.42 5.65
CA GLU A 134 -2.32 2.04 5.81
C GLU A 134 -1.27 1.90 6.92
N VAL A 135 -0.15 2.60 6.84
CA VAL A 135 0.95 2.45 7.81
C VAL A 135 0.58 2.96 9.20
N PRO A 136 0.03 4.18 9.37
CA PRO A 136 -0.44 4.62 10.69
C PRO A 136 -1.54 3.71 11.25
N GLY A 137 -2.48 3.27 10.39
CA GLY A 137 -3.53 2.32 10.76
C GLY A 137 -2.97 0.98 11.22
N ALA A 138 -1.92 0.48 10.57
CA ALA A 138 -1.25 -0.77 10.95
C ALA A 138 -0.60 -0.66 12.34
N TRP A 139 0.09 0.43 12.64
CA TRP A 139 0.70 0.62 13.95
C TRP A 139 -0.33 0.70 15.07
N VAL A 140 -1.42 1.44 14.87
CA VAL A 140 -2.50 1.51 15.85
C VAL A 140 -3.18 0.14 16.01
N PHE A 141 -3.50 -0.53 14.89
CA PHE A 141 -4.11 -1.84 14.89
C PHE A 141 -3.28 -2.87 15.67
N VAL A 142 -1.98 -2.91 15.44
CA VAL A 142 -1.06 -3.82 16.11
C VAL A 142 -0.89 -3.47 17.58
N ALA A 143 -0.71 -2.18 17.91
CA ALA A 143 -0.58 -1.74 19.30
C ALA A 143 -1.81 -2.09 20.15
N GLU A 144 -3.00 -2.12 19.56
CA GLU A 144 -4.23 -2.52 20.24
C GLU A 144 -4.39 -4.05 20.42
N HIS A 145 -3.67 -4.86 19.66
CA HIS A 145 -3.73 -6.31 19.73
C HIS A 145 -2.71 -6.95 20.66
N VAL A 146 -1.56 -6.29 20.88
CA VAL A 146 -0.47 -6.84 21.68
C VAL A 146 -0.45 -6.25 23.09
N PRO A 147 0.16 -6.96 24.07
CA PRO A 147 0.38 -6.41 25.40
C PRO A 147 1.30 -5.20 25.36
N GLU A 148 1.07 -4.20 26.23
CA GLU A 148 1.83 -2.95 26.29
C GLU A 148 3.34 -3.12 26.28
N LYS A 149 3.87 -4.07 27.02
CA LYS A 149 5.32 -4.37 27.08
C LYS A 149 5.89 -4.95 25.78
N ARG A 150 5.05 -5.35 24.84
CA ARG A 150 5.45 -5.96 23.56
C ARG A 150 5.21 -5.05 22.34
N ILE A 151 4.72 -3.85 22.54
CA ILE A 151 4.44 -2.89 21.45
C ILE A 151 5.69 -2.62 20.63
N GLY A 152 6.86 -2.47 21.26
CA GLY A 152 8.12 -2.24 20.54
C GLY A 152 8.48 -3.37 19.58
N ILE A 153 8.31 -4.63 20.00
CA ILE A 153 8.53 -5.80 19.12
C ILE A 153 7.52 -5.81 17.97
N ALA A 154 6.28 -5.50 18.25
CA ALA A 154 5.22 -5.47 17.26
C ALA A 154 5.47 -4.37 16.20
N CYS A 155 5.81 -3.17 16.61
CA CYS A 155 6.18 -2.10 15.70
C CYS A 155 7.45 -2.42 14.90
N GLY A 156 8.45 -3.06 15.54
CA GLY A 156 9.65 -3.55 14.87
C GLY A 156 9.36 -4.58 13.79
N THR A 157 8.40 -5.49 14.02
CA THR A 157 7.96 -6.47 13.01
C THR A 157 7.29 -5.78 11.82
N LEU A 158 6.46 -4.75 12.05
CA LEU A 158 5.89 -3.96 10.96
C LEU A 158 6.99 -3.27 10.13
N THR A 159 7.95 -2.65 10.79
CA THR A 159 9.08 -1.99 10.11
C THR A 159 9.93 -2.99 9.31
N ALA A 160 10.16 -4.18 9.85
CA ALA A 160 10.82 -5.26 9.10
C ALA A 160 10.03 -5.64 7.83
N GLY A 161 8.70 -5.63 7.88
CA GLY A 161 7.84 -5.84 6.71
C GLY A 161 8.09 -4.80 5.60
N LEU A 162 8.28 -3.53 5.96
CA LEU A 162 8.64 -2.46 5.01
C LEU A 162 9.93 -2.81 4.28
N THR A 163 10.95 -3.24 5.01
CA THR A 163 12.26 -3.64 4.44
C THR A 163 12.13 -4.85 3.51
N VAL A 164 11.30 -5.83 3.87
CA VAL A 164 11.00 -6.97 2.99
C VAL A 164 10.37 -6.50 1.68
N GLY A 165 9.49 -5.51 1.71
CA GLY A 165 8.91 -4.90 0.51
C GLY A 165 9.97 -4.29 -0.40
N ILE A 166 10.93 -3.54 0.15
CA ILE A 166 12.08 -2.98 -0.59
C ILE A 166 12.90 -4.09 -1.25
N LEU A 167 13.23 -5.13 -0.50
CA LEU A 167 14.00 -6.27 -1.02
C LEU A 167 13.27 -6.97 -2.17
N LEU A 168 11.98 -7.26 -2.00
CA LEU A 168 11.19 -7.90 -3.06
C LEU A 168 11.12 -7.02 -4.32
N GLY A 169 10.88 -5.71 -4.18
CA GLY A 169 10.88 -4.79 -5.29
C GLY A 169 12.22 -4.75 -6.03
N SER A 170 13.32 -4.69 -5.28
CA SER A 170 14.68 -4.69 -5.85
C SER A 170 15.01 -6.00 -6.56
N VAL A 171 14.62 -7.14 -6.00
CA VAL A 171 14.81 -8.47 -6.63
C VAL A 171 14.01 -8.56 -7.93
N VAL A 172 12.74 -8.19 -7.90
CA VAL A 172 11.89 -8.22 -9.11
C VAL A 172 12.44 -7.30 -10.19
N ALA A 173 12.82 -6.07 -9.84
CA ALA A 173 13.41 -5.12 -10.78
C ALA A 173 14.71 -5.67 -11.39
N THR A 174 15.58 -6.25 -10.56
CA THR A 174 16.84 -6.86 -11.03
C THR A 174 16.59 -8.04 -11.97
N LEU A 175 15.67 -8.93 -11.60
CA LEU A 175 15.31 -10.08 -12.45
C LEU A 175 14.79 -9.64 -13.83
N ILE A 176 13.95 -8.63 -13.88
CA ILE A 176 13.42 -8.12 -15.14
C ILE A 176 14.53 -7.46 -15.97
N ASN A 177 15.37 -6.63 -15.34
CA ASN A 177 16.47 -5.97 -16.06
C ASN A 177 17.57 -6.92 -16.53
N THR A 178 17.74 -8.07 -15.89
CA THR A 178 18.71 -9.09 -16.31
C THR A 178 18.15 -10.12 -17.30
N SER A 179 16.85 -10.38 -17.24
CA SER A 179 16.17 -11.39 -18.07
C SER A 179 15.64 -10.84 -19.39
N LEU A 180 15.36 -9.55 -19.46
CA LEU A 180 14.81 -8.90 -20.64
C LEU A 180 15.80 -7.89 -21.21
N THR A 181 15.77 -7.75 -22.55
CA THR A 181 16.49 -6.67 -23.23
C THR A 181 15.83 -5.32 -22.93
N PRO A 182 16.56 -4.19 -23.05
CA PRO A 182 15.96 -2.86 -22.88
C PRO A 182 14.71 -2.65 -23.75
N GLN A 183 14.73 -3.14 -24.99
CA GLN A 183 13.58 -3.11 -25.87
C GLN A 183 12.42 -3.97 -25.37
N GLY A 184 12.69 -5.17 -24.86
CA GLY A 184 11.67 -6.06 -24.30
C GLY A 184 11.00 -5.47 -23.05
N ILE A 185 11.75 -4.70 -22.24
CA ILE A 185 11.20 -3.97 -21.09
C ILE A 185 10.26 -2.88 -21.60
N HIS A 186 10.68 -2.10 -22.60
CA HIS A 186 9.90 -1.03 -23.20
C HIS A 186 8.61 -1.56 -23.87
N ASP A 187 8.68 -2.69 -24.55
CA ASP A 187 7.55 -3.27 -25.29
C ASP A 187 6.47 -3.90 -24.40
N GLY A 188 6.75 -4.12 -23.14
CA GLY A 188 5.75 -4.67 -22.21
C GLY A 188 6.30 -5.24 -20.90
N GLY A 189 7.60 -5.48 -20.81
CA GLY A 189 8.24 -6.04 -19.60
C GLY A 189 8.05 -5.16 -18.37
N TRP A 190 7.92 -3.86 -18.53
CA TRP A 190 7.66 -2.89 -17.45
C TRP A 190 6.31 -3.12 -16.73
N ARG A 191 5.35 -3.79 -17.39
CA ARG A 191 4.05 -4.11 -16.80
C ARG A 191 4.11 -5.22 -15.76
N ILE A 192 5.05 -6.14 -15.91
CA ILE A 192 5.18 -7.34 -15.08
C ILE A 192 5.30 -6.99 -13.58
N PRO A 193 6.19 -6.09 -13.14
CA PRO A 193 6.32 -5.77 -11.72
C PRO A 193 5.07 -5.12 -11.13
N PHE A 194 4.36 -4.30 -11.89
CA PHE A 194 3.10 -3.69 -11.43
C PHE A 194 1.97 -4.72 -11.33
N LEU A 195 1.87 -5.64 -12.28
CA LEU A 195 0.89 -6.74 -12.24
C LEU A 195 1.17 -7.68 -11.06
N LEU A 196 2.44 -8.02 -10.80
CA LEU A 196 2.84 -8.80 -9.63
C LEU A 196 2.48 -8.09 -8.33
N GLY A 197 2.73 -6.78 -8.23
CA GLY A 197 2.36 -5.97 -7.09
C GLY A 197 0.85 -5.96 -6.84
N GLY A 198 0.06 -5.82 -7.89
CA GLY A 198 -1.40 -5.90 -7.82
C GLY A 198 -1.89 -7.26 -7.35
N VAL A 199 -1.35 -8.35 -7.88
CA VAL A 199 -1.69 -9.72 -7.47
C VAL A 199 -1.31 -9.97 -6.01
N PHE A 200 -0.11 -9.57 -5.58
CA PHE A 200 0.30 -9.68 -4.18
C PHE A 200 -0.61 -8.88 -3.25
N GLY A 201 -1.05 -7.69 -3.68
CA GLY A 201 -2.00 -6.87 -2.93
C GLY A 201 -3.36 -7.55 -2.77
N LEU A 202 -3.88 -8.17 -3.83
CA LEU A 202 -5.14 -8.92 -3.77
C LEU A 202 -5.01 -10.17 -2.88
N ILE A 203 -3.90 -10.87 -2.93
CA ILE A 203 -3.61 -11.99 -2.03
C ILE A 203 -3.54 -11.50 -0.57
N ALA A 204 -2.85 -10.40 -0.31
CA ALA A 204 -2.75 -9.81 1.02
C ALA A 204 -4.12 -9.38 1.55
N MET A 205 -4.97 -8.79 0.72
CA MET A 205 -6.35 -8.45 1.08
C MET A 205 -7.15 -9.71 1.45
N TYR A 206 -7.04 -10.77 0.65
CA TYR A 206 -7.71 -12.03 0.94
C TYR A 206 -7.23 -12.64 2.27
N LEU A 207 -5.92 -12.60 2.55
CA LEU A 207 -5.36 -13.10 3.80
C LEU A 207 -5.80 -12.26 4.99
N ARG A 208 -5.99 -10.95 4.84
CA ARG A 208 -6.47 -10.06 5.91
C ARG A 208 -7.90 -10.34 6.38
N ARG A 209 -8.70 -11.07 5.64
CA ARG A 209 -10.01 -11.54 6.14
C ARG A 209 -9.91 -12.33 7.45
N TRP A 210 -8.76 -12.98 7.70
CA TRP A 210 -8.49 -13.74 8.89
C TRP A 210 -8.12 -12.89 10.12
N LEU A 211 -7.93 -11.57 9.93
CA LEU A 211 -7.73 -10.66 11.06
C LEU A 211 -9.01 -10.55 11.88
N GLN A 212 -8.83 -10.38 13.20
CA GLN A 212 -9.93 -10.08 14.11
C GLN A 212 -10.01 -8.57 14.34
N GLU A 213 -11.19 -8.06 14.69
CA GLU A 213 -11.34 -6.65 15.07
C GLU A 213 -10.61 -6.36 16.38
N THR A 214 -10.17 -5.11 16.57
CA THR A 214 -9.39 -4.75 17.75
C THR A 214 -10.20 -4.88 19.03
N PRO A 215 -9.62 -5.41 20.13
CA PRO A 215 -10.32 -5.55 21.40
C PRO A 215 -10.82 -4.20 21.95
N ILE A 216 -10.08 -3.12 21.71
CA ILE A 216 -10.44 -1.77 22.14
C ILE A 216 -11.67 -1.27 21.39
N PHE A 217 -11.71 -1.44 20.07
CA PHE A 217 -12.88 -1.06 19.27
C PHE A 217 -14.15 -1.82 19.71
N LEU A 218 -14.04 -3.12 19.96
CA LEU A 218 -15.16 -3.94 20.42
C LEU A 218 -15.71 -3.47 21.77
N ARG A 219 -14.84 -3.09 22.71
CA ARG A 219 -15.24 -2.53 24.00
C ARG A 219 -15.94 -1.18 23.83
N CYS A 220 -15.40 -0.27 23.03
CA CYS A 220 -15.99 1.03 22.79
C CYS A 220 -17.35 0.93 22.05
N SER A 221 -17.48 0.03 21.11
CA SER A 221 -18.73 -0.16 20.35
C SER A 221 -19.84 -0.76 21.23
N SER A 222 -19.51 -1.70 22.13
CA SER A 222 -20.46 -2.24 23.08
C SER A 222 -20.93 -1.19 24.10
N ALA A 223 -20.04 -0.33 24.58
CA ALA A 223 -20.40 0.77 25.48
C ALA A 223 -21.33 1.81 24.82
N LYS A 224 -21.09 2.15 23.53
CA LYS A 224 -21.98 3.02 22.77
C LYS A 224 -23.37 2.40 22.54
N ARG A 225 -23.44 1.08 22.30
CA ARG A 225 -24.70 0.36 22.16
C ARG A 225 -25.48 0.37 23.47
N TRP A 226 -24.82 0.17 24.62
CA TRP A 226 -25.44 0.22 25.92
C TRP A 226 -26.03 1.58 26.23
N ARG A 227 -25.29 2.68 25.97
CA ARG A 227 -25.77 4.07 26.15
C ARG A 227 -26.98 4.42 25.27
N ARG A 228 -27.11 3.81 24.07
CA ARG A 228 -28.28 3.99 23.19
C ARG A 228 -29.50 3.18 23.61
N SER A 229 -29.28 2.06 24.29
CA SER A 229 -30.36 1.21 24.79
C SER A 229 -30.95 1.73 26.10
N CYS A 230 -30.25 2.60 26.82
CA CYS A 230 -30.68 3.21 28.07
C CYS A 230 -31.30 4.61 27.90
N ARG A 231 -31.51 5.05 26.68
CA ARG A 231 -32.32 6.22 26.32
C ARG A 231 -33.60 5.76 25.62
#